data_935e2876b6d03ee052b7201de9e6f773
#
_entry.id   935e2876b6d03ee052b7201de9e6f773
#
_cell.length_a   1.000
_cell.length_b   1.000
_cell.length_c   1.000
_cell.angle_alpha   90.00
_cell.angle_beta   90.00
_cell.angle_gamma   90.00
#
_symmetry.space_group_name_H-M   'P 1'
#
loop_
_entity.id
_entity.type
_entity.pdbx_description
1 polymer ?
#
loop_
_entity_poly.entity_id
_entity_poly.type
_entity_poly.pdbx_seq_one_letter_code
_entity_poly.pdbx_strand_id
1 'polypeptide(L)'
;MGFGLPAAMGAKLAQPDSEVVCITGEGSIQMCIQELSTCAQHNLPVKIVNLNNSALGMVRQWQDMQYSSRYAQSLYEDSLPDFVALSEAYGHLGVKITRYEDLQSELEKYFALKDRTVFLDICVDKSEHVYPMQVSGGSMRDLWLSKTEKT
;
A
#
# COMPACT_ATOMS: atom_id res chain seq x y z
N MET A 1 6.41 8.13 -3.58
CA MET A 1 6.40 6.70 -3.90
C MET A 1 7.76 6.12 -3.55
N GLY A 2 7.84 4.85 -3.14
CA GLY A 2 9.09 4.18 -2.75
C GLY A 2 9.65 4.53 -1.37
N PHE A 3 9.04 5.46 -0.64
CA PHE A 3 9.55 5.91 0.66
C PHE A 3 9.16 4.97 1.82
N GLY A 4 8.02 4.31 1.74
CA GLY A 4 7.40 3.61 2.89
C GLY A 4 8.27 2.52 3.48
N LEU A 5 8.73 1.56 2.67
CA LEU A 5 9.54 0.43 3.18
C LEU A 5 10.88 0.90 3.76
N PRO A 6 11.72 1.70 3.08
CA PRO A 6 12.95 2.21 3.68
C PRO A 6 12.74 3.00 4.97
N ALA A 7 11.66 3.80 5.05
CA ALA A 7 11.33 4.53 6.26
C ALA A 7 10.93 3.58 7.42
N ALA A 8 10.15 2.55 7.13
CA ALA A 8 9.77 1.55 8.12
C ALA A 8 10.99 0.77 8.63
N MET A 9 11.93 0.44 7.75
CA MET A 9 13.21 -0.19 8.13
C MET A 9 14.02 0.71 9.07
N GLY A 10 14.14 2.00 8.73
CA GLY A 10 14.81 2.98 9.58
C GLY A 10 14.13 3.13 10.94
N ALA A 11 12.80 3.18 10.97
CA ALA A 11 12.02 3.23 12.20
C ALA A 11 12.24 1.97 13.07
N LYS A 12 12.27 0.79 12.44
CA LYS A 12 12.50 -0.48 13.16
C LYS A 12 13.92 -0.56 13.74
N LEU A 13 14.91 -0.07 13.02
CA LEU A 13 16.28 0.02 13.52
C LEU A 13 16.40 1.00 14.71
N ALA A 14 15.71 2.12 14.65
CA ALA A 14 15.71 3.13 15.71
C ALA A 14 14.88 2.70 16.94
N GLN A 15 13.88 1.87 16.74
CA GLN A 15 12.94 1.42 17.78
C GLN A 15 12.74 -0.10 17.68
N PRO A 16 13.74 -0.91 18.05
CA PRO A 16 13.71 -2.35 17.82
C PRO A 16 12.57 -3.09 18.55
N ASP A 17 12.12 -2.57 19.67
CA ASP A 17 11.05 -3.17 20.46
C ASP A 17 9.64 -2.76 20.01
N SER A 18 9.54 -1.73 19.17
CA SER A 18 8.25 -1.25 18.64
C SER A 18 7.77 -2.09 17.48
N GLU A 19 6.46 -2.25 17.36
CA GLU A 19 5.86 -2.78 16.14
C GLU A 19 5.83 -1.69 15.07
N VAL A 20 6.42 -1.99 13.93
CA VAL A 20 6.47 -1.05 12.80
C VAL A 20 5.61 -1.58 11.66
N VAL A 21 4.69 -0.75 11.21
CA VAL A 21 3.78 -1.04 10.10
C VAL A 21 4.07 -0.11 8.94
N CYS A 22 4.37 -0.69 7.78
CA CYS A 22 4.52 0.03 6.52
C CYS A 22 3.22 -0.07 5.74
N ILE A 23 2.44 1.01 5.68
CA ILE A 23 1.26 1.09 4.81
C ILE A 23 1.72 1.64 3.46
N THR A 24 1.46 0.90 2.39
CA THR A 24 1.91 1.22 1.04
C THR A 24 0.89 0.79 -0.01
N GLY A 25 1.14 1.09 -1.27
CA GLY A 25 0.38 0.58 -2.41
C GLY A 25 1.31 -0.14 -3.38
N GLU A 26 0.74 -0.97 -4.26
CA GLU A 26 1.48 -1.85 -5.16
C GLU A 26 2.45 -1.13 -6.10
N GLY A 27 2.10 0.06 -6.56
CA GLY A 27 3.00 0.87 -7.39
C GLY A 27 4.13 1.51 -6.59
N SER A 28 3.91 1.80 -5.31
CA SER A 28 4.91 2.40 -4.44
C SER A 28 5.93 1.38 -3.95
N ILE A 29 5.47 0.21 -3.50
CA ILE A 29 6.34 -0.83 -2.94
C ILE A 29 7.31 -1.38 -3.99
N GLN A 30 6.89 -1.48 -5.24
CA GLN A 30 7.75 -1.98 -6.32
C GLN A 30 8.98 -1.10 -6.56
N MET A 31 8.95 0.19 -6.21
CA MET A 31 10.10 1.08 -6.38
C MET A 31 11.27 0.75 -5.46
N CYS A 32 11.04 0.01 -4.39
CA CYS A 32 12.04 -0.35 -3.39
C CYS A 32 11.88 -1.80 -2.90
N ILE A 33 11.26 -2.66 -3.70
CA ILE A 33 10.96 -4.05 -3.31
C ILE A 33 12.20 -4.87 -2.97
N GLN A 34 13.36 -4.54 -3.57
CA GLN A 34 14.65 -5.17 -3.29
C GLN A 34 15.10 -4.99 -1.83
N GLU A 35 14.57 -4.01 -1.12
CA GLU A 35 14.88 -3.78 0.30
C GLU A 35 14.33 -4.89 1.22
N LEU A 36 13.48 -5.78 0.68
CA LEU A 36 13.11 -7.01 1.38
C LEU A 36 14.34 -7.88 1.68
N SER A 37 15.37 -7.85 0.81
CA SER A 37 16.65 -8.50 1.11
C SER A 37 17.32 -7.89 2.33
N THR A 38 17.29 -6.57 2.47
CA THR A 38 17.86 -5.86 3.61
C THR A 38 17.10 -6.19 4.89
N CYS A 39 15.76 -6.29 4.82
CA CYS A 39 14.94 -6.74 5.94
C CYS A 39 15.34 -8.16 6.40
N ALA A 40 15.56 -9.08 5.44
CA ALA A 40 15.99 -10.44 5.75
C ALA A 40 17.39 -10.44 6.38
N GLN A 41 18.35 -9.74 5.77
CA GLN A 41 19.75 -9.72 6.21
C GLN A 41 19.90 -9.17 7.65
N HIS A 42 19.13 -8.18 8.02
CA HIS A 42 19.20 -7.51 9.31
C HIS A 42 18.12 -7.94 10.31
N ASN A 43 17.33 -8.97 9.98
CA ASN A 43 16.24 -9.46 10.81
C ASN A 43 15.30 -8.33 11.27
N LEU A 44 14.83 -7.51 10.35
CA LEU A 44 13.94 -6.39 10.63
C LEU A 44 12.46 -6.83 10.50
N PRO A 45 11.77 -7.17 11.59
CA PRO A 45 10.37 -7.59 11.54
C PRO A 45 9.45 -6.36 11.32
N VAL A 46 9.11 -6.11 10.06
CA VAL A 46 8.19 -5.06 9.63
C VAL A 46 6.89 -5.68 9.12
N LYS A 47 5.75 -5.11 9.47
CA LYS A 47 4.47 -5.48 8.87
C LYS A 47 4.22 -4.59 7.66
N ILE A 48 4.21 -5.18 6.47
CA ILE A 48 3.94 -4.47 5.22
C ILE A 48 2.48 -4.70 4.87
N VAL A 49 1.69 -3.63 4.90
CA VAL A 49 0.29 -3.62 4.48
C VAL A 49 0.23 -2.95 3.11
N ASN A 50 0.15 -3.78 2.07
CA ASN A 50 0.04 -3.34 0.69
C ASN A 50 -1.44 -3.22 0.31
N LEU A 51 -1.93 -1.99 0.15
CA LEU A 51 -3.29 -1.72 -0.30
C LEU A 51 -3.30 -1.76 -1.83
N ASN A 52 -3.66 -2.92 -2.37
CA ASN A 52 -3.57 -3.23 -3.79
C ASN A 52 -4.91 -2.96 -4.46
N ASN A 53 -5.00 -1.86 -5.19
CA ASN A 53 -6.17 -1.49 -5.99
C ASN A 53 -5.94 -1.68 -7.51
N SER A 54 -4.86 -2.30 -7.91
CA SER A 54 -4.45 -2.52 -9.30
C SER A 54 -4.36 -1.22 -10.11
N ALA A 55 -3.97 -0.12 -9.45
CA ALA A 55 -3.85 1.18 -10.11
C ALA A 55 -2.85 2.11 -9.40
N LEU A 56 -2.30 3.06 -10.13
CA LEU A 56 -1.73 4.27 -9.54
C LEU A 56 -2.91 5.15 -9.06
N GLY A 57 -3.40 4.87 -7.85
CA GLY A 57 -4.69 5.35 -7.36
C GLY A 57 -4.89 6.85 -7.46
N MET A 58 -3.89 7.65 -7.04
CA MET A 58 -3.97 9.12 -7.13
C MET A 58 -3.95 9.60 -8.59
N VAL A 59 -3.16 8.99 -9.46
CA VAL A 59 -3.14 9.33 -10.90
C VAL A 59 -4.50 9.01 -11.52
N ARG A 60 -5.05 7.84 -11.22
CA ARG A 60 -6.38 7.44 -11.65
C ARG A 60 -7.46 8.41 -11.16
N GLN A 61 -7.42 8.82 -9.89
CA GLN A 61 -8.36 9.80 -9.32
C GLN A 61 -8.35 11.12 -10.09
N TRP A 62 -7.17 11.65 -10.45
CA TRP A 62 -7.06 12.84 -11.28
C TRP A 62 -7.63 12.63 -12.68
N GLN A 63 -7.41 11.45 -13.27
CA GLN A 63 -7.97 11.11 -14.58
C GLN A 63 -9.50 11.01 -14.53
N ASP A 64 -10.07 10.49 -13.45
CA ASP A 64 -11.52 10.50 -13.23
C ASP A 64 -12.07 11.93 -13.11
N MET A 65 -11.41 12.77 -12.32
CA MET A 65 -11.91 14.10 -11.99
C MET A 65 -11.73 15.14 -13.10
N GLN A 66 -10.61 15.05 -13.84
CA GLN A 66 -10.19 16.10 -14.78
C GLN A 66 -10.20 15.66 -16.25
N TYR A 67 -10.17 14.37 -16.52
CA TYR A 67 -9.96 13.83 -17.87
C TYR A 67 -11.06 12.86 -18.32
N SER A 68 -12.26 12.94 -17.72
CA SER A 68 -13.42 12.12 -18.07
C SER A 68 -13.10 10.62 -18.07
N SER A 69 -12.37 10.16 -17.07
CA SER A 69 -11.96 8.76 -16.88
C SER A 69 -11.16 8.18 -18.07
N ARG A 70 -10.46 9.03 -18.81
CA ARG A 70 -9.55 8.58 -19.87
C ARG A 70 -8.23 8.12 -19.26
N TYR A 71 -8.20 6.87 -18.84
CA TYR A 71 -7.03 6.29 -18.19
C TYR A 71 -5.88 6.11 -19.18
N ALA A 72 -4.71 6.59 -18.78
CA ALA A 72 -3.48 6.46 -19.53
C ALA A 72 -2.35 6.05 -18.59
N GLN A 73 -1.86 4.81 -18.73
CA GLN A 73 -0.74 4.24 -17.98
C GLN A 73 -0.92 4.30 -16.43
N SER A 74 -2.16 4.26 -15.95
CA SER A 74 -2.50 4.34 -14.52
C SER A 74 -3.11 3.05 -13.96
N LEU A 75 -3.44 2.09 -14.82
CA LEU A 75 -4.00 0.81 -14.43
C LEU A 75 -2.97 -0.30 -14.61
N TYR A 76 -2.91 -1.19 -13.66
CA TYR A 76 -2.15 -2.44 -13.73
C TYR A 76 -3.11 -3.57 -14.08
N GLU A 77 -3.29 -3.87 -15.34
CA GLU A 77 -4.15 -4.96 -15.78
C GLU A 77 -3.55 -6.32 -15.35
N ASP A 78 -2.63 -6.86 -16.15
CA ASP A 78 -1.99 -8.15 -15.89
C ASP A 78 -0.48 -8.02 -15.59
N SER A 79 -0.02 -6.83 -15.20
CA SER A 79 1.42 -6.54 -15.07
C SER A 79 1.95 -6.59 -13.64
N LEU A 80 1.08 -6.78 -12.64
CA LEU A 80 1.52 -6.88 -11.25
C LEU A 80 2.14 -8.25 -10.98
N PRO A 81 3.22 -8.31 -10.19
CA PRO A 81 3.75 -9.58 -9.71
C PRO A 81 2.78 -10.21 -8.71
N ASP A 82 2.93 -11.52 -8.51
CA ASP A 82 2.40 -12.18 -7.33
C ASP A 82 3.22 -11.75 -6.11
N PHE A 83 2.68 -10.84 -5.31
CA PHE A 83 3.36 -10.30 -4.14
C PHE A 83 3.59 -11.32 -3.03
N VAL A 84 2.75 -12.37 -2.96
CA VAL A 84 2.95 -13.46 -2.01
C VAL A 84 4.18 -14.26 -2.42
N ALA A 85 4.22 -14.77 -3.64
CA ALA A 85 5.35 -15.51 -4.16
C ALA A 85 6.65 -14.68 -4.13
N LEU A 86 6.55 -13.38 -4.44
CA LEU A 86 7.68 -12.46 -4.39
C LEU A 86 8.23 -12.30 -2.97
N SER A 87 7.36 -12.10 -1.99
CA SER A 87 7.74 -11.99 -0.58
C SER A 87 8.40 -13.27 -0.07
N GLU A 88 7.86 -14.42 -0.42
CA GLU A 88 8.41 -15.73 -0.07
C GLU A 88 9.79 -15.97 -0.70
N ALA A 89 10.00 -15.52 -1.94
CA ALA A 89 11.30 -15.58 -2.60
C ALA A 89 12.38 -14.77 -1.88
N TYR A 90 11.99 -13.70 -1.16
CA TYR A 90 12.89 -12.95 -0.28
C TYR A 90 13.01 -13.54 1.14
N GLY A 91 12.36 -14.68 1.42
CA GLY A 91 12.42 -15.35 2.71
C GLY A 91 11.43 -14.80 3.75
N HIS A 92 10.45 -14.05 3.33
CA HIS A 92 9.42 -13.47 4.20
C HIS A 92 8.08 -14.21 4.07
N LEU A 93 7.16 -13.93 4.95
CA LEU A 93 5.82 -14.48 4.90
C LEU A 93 4.91 -13.57 4.06
N GLY A 94 4.37 -14.10 2.97
CA GLY A 94 3.41 -13.44 2.11
C GLY A 94 1.98 -13.93 2.35
N VAL A 95 1.01 -13.02 2.32
CA VAL A 95 -0.42 -13.33 2.47
C VAL A 95 -1.25 -12.43 1.58
N LYS A 96 -2.20 -13.01 0.86
CA LYS A 96 -3.16 -12.26 0.06
C LYS A 96 -4.54 -12.27 0.72
N ILE A 97 -5.13 -11.10 0.89
CA ILE A 97 -6.46 -10.92 1.46
C ILE A 97 -7.35 -10.31 0.39
N THR A 98 -8.39 -11.04 0.00
CA THR A 98 -9.31 -10.63 -1.08
C THR A 98 -10.74 -10.44 -0.62
N ARG A 99 -11.08 -10.89 0.59
CA ARG A 99 -12.43 -10.83 1.13
C ARG A 99 -12.44 -10.01 2.41
N TYR A 100 -13.43 -9.15 2.53
CA TYR A 100 -13.59 -8.30 3.72
C TYR A 100 -13.78 -9.13 5.00
N GLU A 101 -14.50 -10.25 4.90
CA GLU A 101 -14.80 -11.13 6.04
C GLU A 101 -13.53 -11.72 6.67
N ASP A 102 -12.48 -11.92 5.87
CA ASP A 102 -11.23 -12.52 6.33
C ASP A 102 -10.27 -11.47 6.91
N LEU A 103 -10.51 -10.18 6.66
CA LEU A 103 -9.57 -9.10 6.96
C LEU A 103 -9.17 -9.06 8.43
N GLN A 104 -10.13 -9.05 9.33
CA GLN A 104 -9.85 -8.92 10.77
C GLN A 104 -9.06 -10.13 11.28
N SER A 105 -9.52 -11.34 10.98
CA SER A 105 -8.88 -12.58 11.45
C SER A 105 -7.46 -12.75 10.91
N GLU A 106 -7.23 -12.41 9.65
CA GLU A 106 -5.89 -12.48 9.06
C GLU A 106 -4.98 -11.38 9.62
N LEU A 107 -5.47 -10.16 9.84
CA LEU A 107 -4.69 -9.12 10.51
C LEU A 107 -4.29 -9.56 11.93
N GLU A 108 -5.21 -10.02 12.75
CA GLU A 108 -4.93 -10.49 14.12
C GLU A 108 -3.88 -11.60 14.13
N LYS A 109 -4.03 -12.59 13.26
CA LYS A 109 -3.12 -13.72 13.13
C LYS A 109 -1.69 -13.28 12.76
N TYR A 110 -1.54 -12.44 11.74
CA TYR A 110 -0.22 -12.07 11.23
C TYR A 110 0.45 -10.94 12.02
N PHE A 111 -0.32 -10.06 12.65
CA PHE A 111 0.22 -9.09 13.59
C PHE A 111 0.68 -9.72 14.92
N ALA A 112 0.20 -10.90 15.25
CA ALA A 112 0.71 -11.67 16.40
C ALA A 112 2.15 -12.16 16.21
N LEU A 113 2.62 -12.32 14.97
CA LEU A 113 4.00 -12.74 14.66
C LEU A 113 4.96 -11.56 14.82
N LYS A 114 5.74 -11.53 15.90
CA LYS A 114 6.62 -10.39 16.22
C LYS A 114 8.05 -10.54 15.70
N ASP A 115 8.44 -11.73 15.28
CA ASP A 115 9.81 -12.14 14.97
C ASP A 115 10.17 -12.08 13.47
N ARG A 116 9.24 -11.69 12.60
CA ARG A 116 9.43 -11.75 11.15
C ARG A 116 8.69 -10.66 10.38
N THR A 117 9.22 -10.34 9.21
CA THR A 117 8.53 -9.53 8.23
C THR A 117 7.35 -10.30 7.66
N VAL A 118 6.20 -9.64 7.59
CA VAL A 118 5.00 -10.16 6.95
C VAL A 118 4.54 -9.17 5.88
N PHE A 119 4.28 -9.67 4.69
CA PHE A 119 3.74 -8.91 3.57
C PHE A 119 2.27 -9.28 3.37
N LEU A 120 1.39 -8.34 3.66
CA LEU A 120 -0.06 -8.48 3.51
C LEU A 120 -0.49 -7.76 2.24
N ASP A 121 -0.81 -8.51 1.18
CA ASP A 121 -1.36 -7.98 -0.08
C ASP A 121 -2.88 -7.94 0.03
N ILE A 122 -3.41 -6.77 0.40
CA ILE A 122 -4.84 -6.56 0.63
C ILE A 122 -5.47 -5.96 -0.61
N CYS A 123 -6.31 -6.74 -1.28
CA CYS A 123 -7.05 -6.27 -2.44
C CYS A 123 -8.16 -5.29 -2.00
N VAL A 124 -8.11 -4.08 -2.53
CA VAL A 124 -9.08 -3.02 -2.25
C VAL A 124 -9.78 -2.57 -3.53
N ASP A 125 -10.94 -1.91 -3.37
CA ASP A 125 -11.69 -1.43 -4.53
C ASP A 125 -10.92 -0.32 -5.26
N LYS A 126 -10.70 -0.53 -6.55
CA LYS A 126 -10.02 0.44 -7.41
C LYS A 126 -10.83 1.71 -7.66
N SER A 127 -12.13 1.68 -7.43
CA SER A 127 -13.00 2.85 -7.64
C SER A 127 -13.01 3.84 -6.48
N GLU A 128 -12.49 3.44 -5.33
CA GLU A 128 -12.39 4.31 -4.16
C GLU A 128 -11.34 5.41 -4.36
N HIS A 129 -11.74 6.63 -4.07
CA HIS A 129 -10.90 7.81 -4.15
C HIS A 129 -10.54 8.33 -2.76
N VAL A 130 -9.49 9.14 -2.68
CA VAL A 130 -9.09 9.81 -1.44
C VAL A 130 -9.91 11.08 -1.24
N TYR A 131 -10.66 11.13 -0.17
CA TYR A 131 -11.40 12.31 0.28
C TYR A 131 -11.18 12.56 1.79
N PRO A 132 -11.26 13.81 2.28
CA PRO A 132 -11.41 15.05 1.50
C PRO A 132 -10.19 15.35 0.64
N MET A 133 -10.40 16.03 -0.49
CA MET A 133 -9.33 16.38 -1.42
C MET A 133 -9.42 17.86 -1.81
N GLN A 134 -8.31 18.57 -1.71
CA GLN A 134 -8.17 19.92 -2.28
C GLN A 134 -7.83 19.82 -3.76
N VAL A 135 -8.57 20.50 -4.60
CA VAL A 135 -8.27 20.57 -6.03
C VAL A 135 -7.23 21.64 -6.34
N SER A 136 -6.47 21.41 -7.41
CA SER A 136 -5.49 22.39 -7.87
C SER A 136 -6.15 23.72 -8.21
N GLY A 137 -5.57 24.82 -7.71
CA GLY A 137 -6.12 26.17 -7.89
C GLY A 137 -7.23 26.57 -6.92
N GLY A 138 -7.71 25.65 -6.09
CA GLY A 138 -8.67 25.92 -5.02
C GLY A 138 -7.99 26.39 -3.73
N SER A 139 -8.75 27.03 -2.86
CA SER A 139 -8.32 27.39 -1.51
C SER A 139 -8.43 26.21 -0.56
N MET A 140 -7.88 26.32 0.65
CA MET A 140 -8.05 25.30 1.72
C MET A 140 -9.51 25.14 2.18
N ARG A 141 -10.41 25.99 1.71
CA ARG A 141 -11.85 25.90 1.98
C ARG A 141 -12.61 25.20 0.85
N ASP A 142 -11.99 25.07 -0.33
CA ASP A 142 -12.59 24.45 -1.52
C ASP A 142 -12.22 22.96 -1.54
N LEU A 143 -12.89 22.17 -0.71
CA LEU A 143 -12.63 20.74 -0.58
C LEU A 143 -13.69 19.91 -1.31
N TRP A 144 -13.24 18.86 -1.92
CA TRP A 144 -14.11 17.77 -2.34
C TRP A 144 -14.22 16.80 -1.16
N LEU A 145 -15.41 16.64 -0.64
CA LEU A 145 -15.70 15.77 0.51
C LEU A 145 -16.08 14.35 0.06
N SER A 146 -16.62 14.25 -1.16
CA SER A 146 -16.93 13.01 -1.83
C SER A 146 -16.91 13.22 -3.35
N LYS A 147 -17.24 12.19 -4.12
CA LYS A 147 -17.36 12.30 -5.58
C LYS A 147 -18.38 13.35 -6.05
N THR A 148 -19.38 13.62 -5.23
CA THR A 148 -20.51 14.51 -5.56
C THR A 148 -20.63 15.74 -4.66
N GLU A 149 -19.95 15.77 -3.53
CA GLU A 149 -20.04 16.82 -2.52
C GLU A 149 -18.78 17.68 -2.50
N LYS A 150 -18.99 18.99 -2.56
CA LYS A 150 -17.94 20.01 -2.51
C LYS A 150 -18.31 21.08 -1.48
N THR A 151 -17.33 21.66 -0.81
CA THR A 151 -17.49 22.85 0.04
C THR A 151 -17.40 24.12 -0.79
#